data_0efa6a6a007b1f635dd5352b16376c19
#
_entry.id   0efa6a6a007b1f635dd5352b16376c19
#
_cell.length_a   1.000
_cell.length_b   1.000
_cell.length_c   1.000
_cell.angle_alpha   90.00
_cell.angle_beta   90.00
_cell.angle_gamma   90.00
#
_symmetry.space_group_name_H-M   'P 1'
#
loop_
_entity.id
_entity.type
_entity.pdbx_description
1 polymer ?
#
loop_
_entity_poly.entity_id
_entity_poly.type
_entity_poly.pdbx_seq_one_letter_code
_entity_poly.pdbx_strand_id
1 'polypeptide(L)'
;MKRNILAFMAVMLMLCMSAQTSQAQLKRFSIGPYVEAGFPTGDFSTTHNPGFGVGLGADVKLIAGLTAVGSVGFDYFKGKTIDNGNTKIASAKVIPVRLGLRYQLISILYVKVEGGTANFTGDYNNGTGALVAPGLGIRLLGLDVEGKYEAWFKDGTHGFFGLKAGYNF
;
A
#
# COMPACT_ATOMS: atom_id res chain seq x y z
N MET A 1 -3.68 29.65 12.46
CA MET A 1 -3.30 28.32 11.96
C MET A 1 -4.49 27.36 11.80
N LYS A 2 -5.35 27.13 12.82
CA LYS A 2 -6.52 26.19 12.74
C LYS A 2 -7.50 26.53 11.59
N ARG A 3 -7.75 27.80 11.31
CA ARG A 3 -8.69 28.26 10.27
C ARG A 3 -8.19 27.92 8.83
N ASN A 4 -6.88 27.94 8.61
CA ASN A 4 -6.29 27.60 7.30
C ASN A 4 -6.28 26.08 7.06
N ILE A 5 -6.15 25.26 8.11
CA ILE A 5 -6.24 23.81 8.03
C ILE A 5 -7.66 23.37 7.68
N LEU A 6 -8.67 24.02 8.29
CA LEU A 6 -10.08 23.74 7.96
C LEU A 6 -10.41 24.11 6.50
N ALA A 7 -9.90 25.25 6.03
CA ALA A 7 -10.07 25.67 4.64
C ALA A 7 -9.40 24.72 3.66
N PHE A 8 -8.20 24.23 3.98
CA PHE A 8 -7.47 23.25 3.16
C PHE A 8 -8.21 21.90 3.12
N MET A 9 -8.73 21.42 4.26
CA MET A 9 -9.56 20.22 4.32
C MET A 9 -10.86 20.37 3.52
N ALA A 10 -11.52 21.52 3.58
CA ALA A 10 -12.75 21.79 2.82
C ALA A 10 -12.48 21.81 1.31
N VAL A 11 -11.38 22.41 0.87
CA VAL A 11 -10.95 22.40 -0.54
C VAL A 11 -10.60 20.99 -1.02
N MET A 12 -9.91 20.19 -0.20
CA MET A 12 -9.63 18.77 -0.49
C MET A 12 -10.92 17.97 -0.62
N LEU A 13 -11.88 18.20 0.27
CA LEU A 13 -13.19 17.52 0.22
C LEU A 13 -14.00 17.92 -1.02
N MET A 14 -13.98 19.20 -1.42
CA MET A 14 -14.63 19.68 -2.66
C MET A 14 -13.96 19.12 -3.93
N LEU A 15 -12.63 18.97 -3.95
CA LEU A 15 -11.91 18.34 -5.06
C LEU A 15 -12.27 16.85 -5.19
N CYS A 16 -12.48 16.14 -4.07
CA CYS A 16 -12.95 14.75 -4.10
C CYS A 16 -14.40 14.62 -4.61
N MET A 17 -15.26 15.60 -4.36
CA MET A 17 -16.65 15.57 -4.82
C MET A 17 -16.81 15.98 -6.29
N SER A 18 -15.92 16.78 -6.86
CA SER A 18 -15.96 17.18 -8.28
C SER A 18 -15.48 16.09 -9.24
N ALA A 19 -14.81 15.04 -8.75
CA ALA A 19 -14.33 13.92 -9.57
C ALA A 19 -15.46 12.98 -10.07
N GLN A 20 -16.70 13.18 -9.63
CA GLN A 20 -17.84 12.28 -9.95
C GLN A 20 -18.51 12.55 -11.32
N THR A 21 -18.19 13.62 -12.02
CA THR A 21 -18.95 14.04 -13.21
C THR A 21 -18.38 13.57 -14.56
N SER A 22 -17.29 12.78 -14.58
CA SER A 22 -16.69 12.28 -15.83
C SER A 22 -16.90 10.78 -16.08
N GLN A 23 -18.08 10.26 -15.81
CA GLN A 23 -18.37 8.82 -15.85
C GLN A 23 -18.50 8.21 -17.27
N ALA A 24 -18.48 8.98 -18.34
CA ALA A 24 -18.73 8.45 -19.69
C ALA A 24 -17.51 7.89 -20.43
N GLN A 25 -16.29 8.24 -20.06
CA GLN A 25 -15.06 7.81 -20.75
C GLN A 25 -14.05 7.01 -19.91
N LEU A 26 -14.21 6.93 -18.59
CA LEU A 26 -13.22 6.35 -17.66
C LEU A 26 -13.59 4.98 -17.08
N LYS A 27 -14.44 4.19 -17.74
CA LYS A 27 -14.72 2.79 -17.32
C LYS A 27 -13.48 1.88 -17.28
N ARG A 28 -12.33 2.35 -17.78
CA ARG A 28 -11.06 1.60 -17.82
C ARG A 28 -10.04 2.03 -16.80
N PHE A 29 -10.19 3.21 -16.20
CA PHE A 29 -9.24 3.78 -15.23
C PHE A 29 -9.93 4.02 -13.90
N SER A 30 -9.28 3.70 -12.81
CA SER A 30 -9.70 4.08 -11.46
C SER A 30 -8.48 4.44 -10.61
N ILE A 31 -8.68 5.34 -9.67
CA ILE A 31 -7.66 5.78 -8.71
C ILE A 31 -8.30 5.87 -7.34
N GLY A 32 -7.54 5.63 -6.28
CA GLY A 32 -8.06 5.77 -4.94
C GLY A 32 -7.03 5.63 -3.83
N PRO A 33 -7.36 6.17 -2.65
CA PRO A 33 -6.55 6.00 -1.46
C PRO A 33 -6.70 4.61 -0.87
N TYR A 34 -5.67 4.17 -0.15
CA TYR A 34 -5.72 2.97 0.67
C TYR A 34 -5.02 3.17 2.01
N VAL A 35 -5.39 2.33 2.96
CA VAL A 35 -4.68 2.11 4.21
C VAL A 35 -4.26 0.65 4.28
N GLU A 36 -3.19 0.36 5.01
CA GLU A 36 -2.63 -0.96 5.12
C GLU A 36 -2.18 -1.23 6.56
N ALA A 37 -2.46 -2.42 7.07
CA ALA A 37 -1.86 -2.96 8.29
C ALA A 37 -0.84 -4.03 7.88
N GLY A 38 0.40 -3.91 8.37
CA GLY A 38 1.48 -4.84 8.08
C GLY A 38 1.90 -5.64 9.31
N PHE A 39 1.98 -6.96 9.16
CA PHE A 39 2.39 -7.90 10.22
C PHE A 39 3.71 -8.56 9.82
N PRO A 40 4.86 -8.10 10.36
CA PRO A 40 6.18 -8.63 10.04
C PRO A 40 6.29 -10.14 10.25
N THR A 41 7.07 -10.81 9.41
CA THR A 41 7.34 -12.24 9.47
C THR A 41 8.85 -12.53 9.49
N GLY A 42 9.25 -13.73 9.89
CA GLY A 42 10.65 -14.16 9.93
C GLY A 42 11.49 -13.18 10.77
N ASP A 43 12.71 -12.90 10.31
CA ASP A 43 13.66 -12.04 11.00
C ASP A 43 13.16 -10.59 11.16
N PHE A 44 12.31 -10.12 10.24
CA PHE A 44 11.69 -8.81 10.35
C PHE A 44 10.75 -8.72 11.57
N SER A 45 10.08 -9.82 11.94
CA SER A 45 9.22 -9.89 13.12
C SER A 45 10.00 -9.86 14.44
N THR A 46 11.27 -10.28 14.44
CA THR A 46 12.10 -10.23 15.65
C THR A 46 12.52 -8.81 16.01
N THR A 47 12.65 -7.96 14.99
CA THR A 47 13.17 -6.59 15.10
C THR A 47 12.10 -5.50 15.07
N HIS A 48 10.93 -5.78 14.48
CA HIS A 48 9.87 -4.77 14.28
C HIS A 48 8.50 -5.25 14.78
N ASN A 49 7.71 -4.28 15.26
CA ASN A 49 6.31 -4.48 15.62
C ASN A 49 5.43 -4.40 14.36
N PRO A 50 4.15 -4.85 14.43
CA PRO A 50 3.17 -4.55 13.41
C PRO A 50 3.16 -3.06 13.06
N GLY A 51 3.03 -2.78 11.77
CA GLY A 51 3.09 -1.45 11.20
C GLY A 51 1.82 -1.07 10.47
N PHE A 52 1.82 0.15 9.96
CA PHE A 52 0.74 0.66 9.13
C PHE A 52 1.29 1.37 7.90
N GLY A 53 0.49 1.39 6.85
CA GLY A 53 0.79 2.10 5.61
C GLY A 53 -0.41 2.89 5.11
N VAL A 54 -0.12 3.90 4.33
CA VAL A 54 -1.11 4.70 3.59
C VAL A 54 -0.59 4.97 2.19
N GLY A 55 -1.48 5.11 1.23
CA GLY A 55 -1.03 5.40 -0.13
C GLY A 55 -2.15 5.65 -1.12
N LEU A 56 -1.75 5.74 -2.38
CA LEU A 56 -2.64 5.87 -3.53
C LEU A 56 -2.39 4.72 -4.49
N GLY A 57 -3.46 4.17 -5.02
CA GLY A 57 -3.45 3.15 -6.06
C GLY A 57 -4.14 3.64 -7.32
N ALA A 58 -3.72 3.11 -8.45
CA ALA A 58 -4.35 3.34 -9.74
C ALA A 58 -4.46 2.03 -10.51
N ASP A 59 -5.56 1.86 -11.20
CA ASP A 59 -5.89 0.66 -11.96
C ASP A 59 -6.26 1.02 -13.39
N VAL A 60 -5.81 0.21 -14.34
CA VAL A 60 -6.18 0.32 -15.76
C VAL A 60 -6.68 -1.04 -16.24
N LYS A 61 -7.97 -1.15 -16.53
CA LYS A 61 -8.56 -2.38 -17.12
C LYS A 61 -7.99 -2.60 -18.52
N LEU A 62 -7.39 -3.75 -18.77
CA LEU A 62 -6.77 -4.10 -20.05
C LEU A 62 -7.75 -4.88 -20.92
N ILE A 63 -8.00 -6.12 -20.59
CA ILE A 63 -8.92 -7.06 -21.28
C ILE A 63 -9.78 -7.75 -20.23
N ALA A 64 -10.71 -8.61 -20.67
CA ALA A 64 -11.63 -9.32 -19.78
C ALA A 64 -10.93 -9.93 -18.56
N GLY A 65 -11.24 -9.44 -17.37
CA GLY A 65 -10.70 -9.90 -16.09
C GLY A 65 -9.29 -9.43 -15.75
N LEU A 66 -8.49 -8.91 -16.70
CA LEU A 66 -7.12 -8.46 -16.47
C LEU A 66 -7.05 -6.94 -16.30
N THR A 67 -6.35 -6.49 -15.27
CA THR A 67 -6.16 -5.08 -14.92
C THR A 67 -4.68 -4.84 -14.59
N ALA A 68 -4.07 -3.82 -15.20
CA ALA A 68 -2.79 -3.30 -14.74
C ALA A 68 -3.03 -2.45 -13.50
N VAL A 69 -2.19 -2.63 -12.49
CA VAL A 69 -2.30 -1.95 -11.21
C VAL A 69 -0.98 -1.28 -10.86
N GLY A 70 -1.05 -0.15 -10.19
CA GLY A 70 0.12 0.53 -9.66
C GLY A 70 -0.22 1.22 -8.35
N SER A 71 0.76 1.35 -7.47
CA SER A 71 0.56 2.07 -6.22
C SER A 71 1.86 2.70 -5.70
N VAL A 72 1.69 3.78 -4.96
CA VAL A 72 2.75 4.40 -4.17
C VAL A 72 2.20 4.63 -2.77
N GLY A 73 3.03 4.38 -1.75
CA GLY A 73 2.61 4.50 -0.36
C GLY A 73 3.73 4.94 0.55
N PHE A 74 3.40 4.97 1.83
CA PHE A 74 4.34 5.13 2.93
C PHE A 74 3.99 4.11 3.99
N ASP A 75 4.95 3.24 4.30
CA ASP A 75 4.82 2.18 5.30
C ASP A 75 5.73 2.49 6.49
N TYR A 76 5.20 2.32 7.70
CA TYR A 76 5.90 2.56 8.95
C TYR A 76 5.81 1.35 9.87
N PHE A 77 6.97 0.82 10.27
CA PHE A 77 7.10 -0.26 11.25
C PHE A 77 7.97 0.21 12.41
N LYS A 78 7.41 0.20 13.61
CA LYS A 78 8.14 0.60 14.80
C LYS A 78 9.15 -0.47 15.20
N GLY A 79 10.41 -0.07 15.36
CA GLY A 79 11.47 -0.95 15.87
C GLY A 79 11.21 -1.39 17.31
N LYS A 80 11.58 -2.62 17.61
CA LYS A 80 11.54 -3.19 18.96
C LYS A 80 12.75 -2.76 19.79
N THR A 81 12.59 -2.85 21.09
CA THR A 81 13.73 -2.81 22.02
C THR A 81 14.07 -4.25 22.38
N ILE A 82 15.29 -4.64 22.12
CA ILE A 82 15.83 -5.97 22.37
C ILE A 82 16.88 -5.90 23.46
N ASP A 83 17.37 -7.06 23.91
CA ASP A 83 18.45 -7.16 24.89
C ASP A 83 18.14 -6.47 26.24
N ASN A 84 16.99 -6.88 26.87
CA ASN A 84 16.50 -6.35 28.15
C ASN A 84 16.45 -4.81 28.24
N GLY A 85 16.22 -4.13 27.13
CA GLY A 85 16.11 -2.67 27.11
C GLY A 85 17.37 -1.92 26.69
N ASN A 86 18.47 -2.61 26.41
CA ASN A 86 19.75 -1.97 26.10
C ASN A 86 19.90 -1.58 24.61
N THR A 87 19.26 -2.32 23.69
CA THR A 87 19.38 -2.06 22.25
C THR A 87 18.03 -1.70 21.65
N LYS A 88 17.87 -0.45 21.21
CA LYS A 88 16.67 0.03 20.52
C LYS A 88 16.89 -0.02 19.02
N ILE A 89 16.10 -0.85 18.33
CA ILE A 89 16.09 -0.91 16.87
C ILE A 89 15.39 0.34 16.32
N ALA A 90 15.97 0.96 15.30
CA ALA A 90 15.36 2.10 14.63
C ALA A 90 14.09 1.66 13.87
N SER A 91 13.11 2.55 13.73
CA SER A 91 11.87 2.26 13.02
C SER A 91 12.11 2.23 11.51
N ALA A 92 11.53 1.25 10.83
CA ALA A 92 11.58 1.17 9.38
C ALA A 92 10.52 2.11 8.77
N LYS A 93 10.97 3.00 7.90
CA LYS A 93 10.15 3.92 7.10
C LYS A 93 10.42 3.60 5.64
N VAL A 94 9.41 3.23 4.90
CA VAL A 94 9.57 2.75 3.52
C VAL A 94 8.55 3.44 2.63
N ILE A 95 9.00 3.87 1.44
CA ILE A 95 8.15 4.37 0.37
C ILE A 95 8.14 3.30 -0.73
N PRO A 96 7.17 2.37 -0.71
CA PRO A 96 7.03 1.38 -1.76
C PRO A 96 6.41 2.00 -3.01
N VAL A 97 6.97 1.64 -4.15
CA VAL A 97 6.39 1.91 -5.49
C VAL A 97 6.16 0.56 -6.13
N ARG A 98 4.90 0.26 -6.43
CA ARG A 98 4.45 -1.06 -6.89
C ARG A 98 3.79 -0.94 -8.25
N LEU A 99 4.06 -1.90 -9.13
CA LEU A 99 3.40 -2.11 -10.41
C LEU A 99 3.09 -3.59 -10.56
N GLY A 100 1.95 -3.92 -11.17
CA GLY A 100 1.58 -5.33 -11.28
C GLY A 100 0.35 -5.58 -12.10
N LEU A 101 -0.14 -6.79 -11.97
CA LEU A 101 -1.33 -7.28 -12.65
C LEU A 101 -2.31 -7.86 -11.62
N ARG A 102 -3.58 -7.57 -11.81
CA ARG A 102 -4.70 -8.17 -11.11
C ARG A 102 -5.57 -8.94 -12.10
N TYR A 103 -5.89 -10.16 -11.75
CA TYR A 103 -6.82 -11.00 -12.52
C TYR A 103 -8.07 -11.31 -11.69
N GLN A 104 -9.23 -10.99 -12.24
CA GLN A 104 -10.52 -11.22 -11.60
C GLN A 104 -10.97 -12.66 -11.82
N LEU A 105 -11.09 -13.42 -10.74
CA LEU A 105 -11.50 -14.83 -10.75
C LEU A 105 -13.02 -14.95 -10.90
N ILE A 106 -13.75 -14.18 -10.09
CA ILE A 106 -15.21 -14.06 -10.13
C ILE A 106 -15.59 -12.59 -9.91
N SER A 107 -16.86 -12.26 -9.97
CA SER A 107 -17.35 -10.86 -9.93
C SER A 107 -16.75 -9.98 -8.82
N ILE A 108 -16.40 -10.56 -7.69
CA ILE A 108 -15.85 -9.81 -6.53
C ILE A 108 -14.44 -10.23 -6.14
N LEU A 109 -14.02 -11.47 -6.43
CA LEU A 109 -12.75 -12.03 -5.99
C LEU A 109 -11.68 -11.89 -7.07
N TYR A 110 -10.47 -11.50 -6.67
CA TYR A 110 -9.32 -11.39 -7.57
C TYR A 110 -8.04 -11.93 -6.93
N VAL A 111 -7.10 -12.29 -7.78
CA VAL A 111 -5.69 -12.47 -7.43
C VAL A 111 -4.87 -11.34 -8.02
N LYS A 112 -3.79 -10.98 -7.34
CA LYS A 112 -2.90 -9.89 -7.75
C LYS A 112 -1.44 -10.26 -7.51
N VAL A 113 -0.57 -9.79 -8.38
CA VAL A 113 0.87 -9.81 -8.16
C VAL A 113 1.44 -8.45 -8.52
N GLU A 114 2.18 -7.88 -7.60
CA GLU A 114 2.90 -6.62 -7.79
C GLU A 114 4.40 -6.85 -7.59
N GLY A 115 5.21 -6.11 -8.33
CA GLY A 115 6.64 -5.97 -8.15
C GLY A 115 7.02 -4.50 -8.18
N GLY A 116 8.21 -4.17 -7.70
CA GLY A 116 8.62 -2.78 -7.69
C GLY A 116 9.82 -2.49 -6.80
N THR A 117 9.81 -1.31 -6.19
CA THR A 117 10.89 -0.87 -5.31
C THR A 117 10.39 -0.49 -3.93
N ALA A 118 11.12 -0.89 -2.90
CA ALA A 118 10.98 -0.46 -1.53
C ALA A 118 12.10 0.56 -1.23
N ASN A 119 11.72 1.82 -1.09
CA ASN A 119 12.69 2.89 -0.82
C ASN A 119 12.72 3.15 0.68
N PHE A 120 13.77 2.68 1.33
CA PHE A 120 13.97 2.85 2.76
C PHE A 120 14.48 4.25 3.06
N THR A 121 13.88 4.88 4.05
CA THR A 121 14.22 6.23 4.51
C THR A 121 14.39 6.25 6.02
N GLY A 122 15.47 6.88 6.51
CA GLY A 122 15.73 7.03 7.95
C GLY A 122 16.84 6.14 8.47
N ASP A 123 16.94 6.06 9.80
CA ASP A 123 18.10 5.50 10.50
C ASP A 123 18.19 3.98 10.51
N TYR A 124 17.08 3.27 10.21
CA TYR A 124 17.08 1.81 10.18
C TYR A 124 17.84 1.26 8.96
N ASN A 125 17.56 1.82 7.81
CA ASN A 125 18.17 1.43 6.55
C ASN A 125 17.98 2.57 5.54
N ASN A 126 18.91 2.76 4.62
CA ASN A 126 18.84 3.80 3.62
C ASN A 126 19.11 3.20 2.24
N GLY A 127 18.32 3.60 1.25
CA GLY A 127 18.46 3.15 -0.13
C GLY A 127 17.26 2.34 -0.62
N THR A 128 17.41 1.76 -1.80
CA THR A 128 16.33 1.10 -2.53
C THR A 128 16.57 -0.40 -2.63
N GLY A 129 15.55 -1.18 -2.31
CA GLY A 129 15.48 -2.62 -2.54
C GLY A 129 14.40 -2.97 -3.56
N ALA A 130 14.46 -4.17 -4.11
CA ALA A 130 13.35 -4.73 -4.89
C ALA A 130 12.23 -5.20 -3.96
N LEU A 131 10.99 -5.23 -4.46
CA LEU A 131 9.87 -5.83 -3.74
C LEU A 131 9.05 -6.75 -4.66
N VAL A 132 8.39 -7.72 -4.03
CA VAL A 132 7.35 -8.54 -4.65
C VAL A 132 6.19 -8.71 -3.67
N ALA A 133 4.96 -8.65 -4.19
CA ALA A 133 3.76 -8.70 -3.37
C ALA A 133 2.64 -9.48 -4.08
N PRO A 134 2.58 -10.82 -3.94
CA PRO A 134 1.40 -11.59 -4.28
C PRO A 134 0.27 -11.31 -3.28
N GLY A 135 -0.97 -11.22 -3.79
CA GLY A 135 -2.16 -10.93 -2.99
C GLY A 135 -3.43 -11.55 -3.54
N LEU A 136 -4.42 -11.59 -2.68
CA LEU A 136 -5.78 -12.03 -2.94
C LEU A 136 -6.72 -11.00 -2.32
N GLY A 137 -7.78 -10.63 -3.03
CA GLY A 137 -8.68 -9.61 -2.51
C GLY A 137 -10.08 -9.68 -3.08
N ILE A 138 -10.94 -8.90 -2.47
CA ILE A 138 -12.31 -8.70 -2.91
C ILE A 138 -12.53 -7.22 -3.23
N ARG A 139 -13.27 -6.98 -4.31
CA ARG A 139 -13.69 -5.63 -4.69
C ARG A 139 -15.20 -5.60 -4.92
N LEU A 140 -15.86 -4.70 -4.22
CA LEU A 140 -17.30 -4.48 -4.34
C LEU A 140 -17.61 -2.99 -4.24
N LEU A 141 -18.32 -2.45 -5.25
CA LEU A 141 -18.76 -1.05 -5.29
C LEU A 141 -17.66 0.00 -5.04
N GLY A 142 -16.44 -0.25 -5.54
CA GLY A 142 -15.29 0.63 -5.31
C GLY A 142 -14.49 0.33 -4.04
N LEU A 143 -15.09 -0.33 -3.05
CA LEU A 143 -14.36 -0.82 -1.87
C LEU A 143 -13.49 -2.02 -2.26
N ASP A 144 -12.22 -1.97 -1.91
CA ASP A 144 -11.21 -2.98 -2.18
C ASP A 144 -10.58 -3.44 -0.86
N VAL A 145 -10.63 -4.73 -0.57
CA VAL A 145 -9.96 -5.33 0.59
C VAL A 145 -9.07 -6.45 0.11
N GLU A 146 -7.81 -6.39 0.45
CA GLU A 146 -6.77 -7.30 -0.03
C GLU A 146 -5.91 -7.81 1.11
N GLY A 147 -5.71 -9.13 1.15
CA GLY A 147 -4.65 -9.77 1.91
C GLY A 147 -3.47 -10.06 0.98
N LYS A 148 -2.28 -9.67 1.37
CA LYS A 148 -1.06 -9.90 0.57
C LYS A 148 0.09 -10.36 1.44
N TYR A 149 1.07 -11.02 0.82
CA TYR A 149 2.40 -11.19 1.39
C TYR A 149 3.35 -10.29 0.61
N GLU A 150 4.10 -9.45 1.30
CA GLU A 150 5.08 -8.57 0.65
C GLU A 150 6.47 -8.88 1.18
N ALA A 151 7.42 -9.03 0.27
CA ALA A 151 8.82 -9.24 0.59
C ALA A 151 9.67 -8.13 -0.03
N TRP A 152 10.53 -7.54 0.78
CA TRP A 152 11.52 -6.53 0.40
C TRP A 152 12.91 -7.16 0.41
N PHE A 153 13.63 -7.00 -0.69
CA PHE A 153 14.97 -7.56 -0.92
C PHE A 153 16.00 -6.45 -0.88
N LYS A 154 16.51 -6.18 0.32
CA LYS A 154 17.59 -5.24 0.56
C LYS A 154 18.36 -5.66 1.81
N ASP A 155 19.65 -5.97 1.66
CA ASP A 155 20.52 -6.41 2.77
C ASP A 155 19.90 -7.59 3.57
N GLY A 156 19.20 -8.47 2.86
CA GLY A 156 18.38 -9.56 3.39
C GLY A 156 16.95 -9.51 2.87
N THR A 157 16.08 -10.36 3.45
CA THR A 157 14.66 -10.40 3.09
C THR A 157 13.81 -9.94 4.27
N HIS A 158 13.03 -8.89 4.06
CA HIS A 158 12.08 -8.36 5.05
C HIS A 158 10.66 -8.65 4.57
N GLY A 159 10.04 -9.68 5.11
CA GLY A 159 8.69 -10.12 4.74
C GLY A 159 7.63 -9.67 5.74
N PHE A 160 6.42 -9.41 5.27
CA PHE A 160 5.25 -9.19 6.11
C PHE A 160 3.96 -9.60 5.41
N PHE A 161 2.96 -9.98 6.22
CA PHE A 161 1.58 -10.08 5.75
C PHE A 161 0.93 -8.70 5.85
N GLY A 162 0.34 -8.24 4.75
CA GLY A 162 -0.39 -6.98 4.66
C GLY A 162 -1.89 -7.23 4.54
N LEU A 163 -2.67 -6.46 5.29
CA LEU A 163 -4.11 -6.30 5.08
C LEU A 163 -4.34 -4.86 4.60
N LYS A 164 -4.77 -4.73 3.36
CA LYS A 164 -4.98 -3.45 2.68
C LYS A 164 -6.47 -3.21 2.46
N ALA A 165 -6.93 -2.01 2.75
CA ALA A 165 -8.28 -1.57 2.45
C ALA A 165 -8.23 -0.22 1.72
N GLY A 166 -8.96 -0.10 0.61
CA GLY A 166 -8.98 1.09 -0.22
C GLY A 166 -10.33 1.34 -0.86
N TYR A 167 -10.48 2.52 -1.42
CA TYR A 167 -11.66 2.88 -2.20
C TYR A 167 -11.20 3.49 -3.53
N ASN A 168 -11.72 2.94 -4.63
CA ASN A 168 -11.36 3.33 -5.99
C ASN A 168 -12.55 3.98 -6.69
N PHE A 169 -12.32 5.15 -7.25
CA PHE A 169 -13.28 5.96 -7.99
C PHE A 169 -13.24 5.67 -9.49
#